data_3bb28bbb89e7eeb537b3dbf22dc343de
#
_entry.id   3bb28bbb89e7eeb537b3dbf22dc343de
#
_cell.length_a   1.000
_cell.length_b   1.000
_cell.length_c   1.000
_cell.angle_alpha   90.00
_cell.angle_beta   90.00
_cell.angle_gamma   90.00
#
_symmetry.space_group_name_H-M   'P 1'
#
loop_
_entity.id
_entity.type
_entity.pdbx_description
1 polymer ?
#
loop_
_entity_poly.entity_id
_entity_poly.type
_entity_poly.pdbx_seq_one_letter_code
_entity_poly.pdbx_strand_id
1 'polypeptide(L)'
;NIPYKYEYPLVLSTGVTVHPDFTCLNINTRQEFIWEHFGIMGDSEYMNKTLKKINDYAKSGYVLGRNFIATFESSSIPLNSNTVDININEYLL
;
A
#
# COMPACT_ATOMS: atom_id res chain seq x y z
N ASN A 1 -12.59 -13.47 -3.71
CA ASN A 1 -11.38 -14.06 -3.14
C ASN A 1 -10.14 -13.60 -3.89
N ILE A 2 -9.44 -12.66 -3.29
CA ILE A 2 -8.24 -12.07 -3.88
C ILE A 2 -7.03 -12.75 -3.27
N PRO A 3 -6.17 -13.37 -4.10
CA PRO A 3 -4.91 -13.92 -3.58
C PRO A 3 -4.05 -12.81 -3.00
N TYR A 4 -3.49 -13.05 -1.83
CA TYR A 4 -2.61 -12.09 -1.19
C TYR A 4 -1.56 -12.77 -0.32
N LYS A 5 -0.48 -12.05 -0.08
CA LYS A 5 0.56 -12.42 0.89
C LYS A 5 0.68 -11.30 1.91
N TYR A 6 0.82 -11.67 3.16
CA TYR A 6 0.96 -10.73 4.27
C TYR A 6 2.43 -10.52 4.59
N GLU A 7 2.86 -9.26 4.62
CA GLU A 7 4.23 -8.86 4.98
C GLU A 7 5.33 -9.61 4.21
N TYR A 8 5.06 -9.94 2.95
CA TYR A 8 6.02 -10.65 2.11
C TYR A 8 7.18 -9.73 1.75
N PRO A 9 8.44 -10.20 1.85
CA PRO A 9 9.60 -9.34 1.59
C PRO A 9 9.62 -8.83 0.15
N LEU A 10 9.92 -7.54 -0.01
CA LEU A 10 10.11 -6.89 -1.30
C LEU A 10 11.42 -6.13 -1.27
N VAL A 11 12.32 -6.43 -2.22
CA VAL A 11 13.59 -5.72 -2.35
C VAL A 11 13.40 -4.54 -3.29
N LEU A 12 13.62 -3.34 -2.78
CA LEU A 12 13.55 -2.11 -3.58
C LEU A 12 14.81 -1.93 -4.42
N SER A 13 14.75 -1.01 -5.39
CA SER A 13 15.87 -0.72 -6.28
C SER A 13 17.11 -0.23 -5.54
N THR A 14 16.93 0.31 -4.34
CA THR A 14 18.04 0.75 -3.48
C THR A 14 18.74 -0.41 -2.77
N GLY A 15 18.20 -1.62 -2.87
CA GLY A 15 18.69 -2.79 -2.13
C GLY A 15 18.07 -2.97 -0.76
N VAL A 16 17.23 -2.02 -0.32
CA VAL A 16 16.54 -2.11 0.97
C VAL A 16 15.38 -3.10 0.82
N THR A 17 15.23 -3.99 1.80
CA THR A 17 14.09 -4.91 1.87
C THR A 17 13.00 -4.27 2.73
N VAL A 18 11.79 -4.24 2.19
CA VAL A 18 10.59 -3.77 2.89
C VAL A 18 9.58 -4.91 2.97
N HIS A 19 8.60 -4.75 3.84
CA HIS A 19 7.54 -5.74 4.04
C HIS A 19 6.19 -5.02 3.93
N PRO A 20 5.67 -4.84 2.70
CA PRO A 20 4.34 -4.24 2.53
C PRO A 20 3.30 -5.00 3.34
N ASP A 21 2.29 -4.29 3.84
CA ASP A 21 1.24 -4.97 4.62
C ASP A 21 0.64 -6.11 3.82
N PHE A 22 0.34 -5.87 2.54
CA PHE A 22 -0.18 -6.91 1.66
C PHE A 22 0.44 -6.80 0.27
N THR A 23 0.69 -7.94 -0.35
CA THR A 23 0.95 -8.05 -1.78
C THR A 23 -0.23 -8.81 -2.37
N CYS A 24 -0.98 -8.17 -3.25
CA CYS A 24 -2.24 -8.70 -3.78
C CYS A 24 -2.10 -8.97 -5.28
N LEU A 25 -2.87 -9.96 -5.77
CA LEU A 25 -2.90 -10.30 -7.18
C LEU A 25 -4.29 -10.05 -7.75
N ASN A 26 -4.36 -9.26 -8.82
CA ASN A 26 -5.54 -9.21 -9.65
C ASN A 26 -5.50 -10.41 -10.60
N ILE A 27 -6.35 -11.41 -10.38
CA ILE A 27 -6.30 -12.66 -11.14
C ILE A 27 -6.73 -12.48 -12.59
N ASN A 28 -7.49 -11.43 -12.89
CA ASN A 28 -7.96 -11.17 -14.27
C ASN A 28 -6.85 -10.56 -15.12
N THR A 29 -6.06 -9.66 -14.57
CA THR A 29 -4.97 -8.99 -15.30
C THR A 29 -3.61 -9.61 -15.03
N ARG A 30 -3.50 -10.46 -14.03
CA ARG A 30 -2.24 -11.02 -13.52
C ARG A 30 -1.29 -9.98 -12.94
N GLN A 31 -1.78 -8.77 -12.69
CA GLN A 31 -0.98 -7.70 -12.12
C GLN A 31 -0.92 -7.82 -10.60
N GLU A 32 0.29 -7.65 -10.05
CA GLU A 32 0.50 -7.56 -8.61
C GLU A 32 0.42 -6.12 -8.14
N PHE A 33 -0.13 -5.94 -6.94
CA PHE A 33 -0.25 -4.66 -6.26
C PHE A 33 0.34 -4.80 -4.87
N ILE A 34 1.09 -3.80 -4.42
CA ILE A 34 1.38 -3.68 -2.98
C ILE A 34 0.32 -2.81 -2.35
N TRP A 35 -0.04 -3.12 -1.11
CA TRP A 35 -1.03 -2.36 -0.35
C TRP A 35 -0.47 -2.06 1.02
N GLU A 36 -0.35 -0.78 1.34
CA GLU A 36 0.07 -0.30 2.65
C GLU A 36 -1.05 0.47 3.31
N HIS A 37 -1.26 0.23 4.58
CA HIS A 37 -2.20 0.98 5.39
C HIS A 37 -1.41 1.86 6.35
N PHE A 38 -1.63 3.18 6.29
CA PHE A 38 -0.90 4.16 7.09
C PHE A 38 -1.80 4.75 8.18
N GLY A 39 -1.40 4.58 9.43
CA GLY A 39 -2.04 5.29 10.53
C GLY A 39 -1.38 6.65 10.71
N ILE A 40 -2.09 7.71 10.39
CA ILE A 40 -1.58 9.08 10.51
C ILE A 40 -1.82 9.57 11.94
N MET A 41 -0.75 9.75 12.69
CA MET A 41 -0.83 10.10 14.11
C MET A 41 -0.78 11.60 14.39
N GLY A 42 -0.80 12.44 13.36
CA GLY A 42 -0.73 13.89 13.52
C GLY A 42 0.67 14.40 13.84
N ASP A 43 1.64 13.53 13.91
CA ASP A 43 3.04 13.83 14.18
C ASP A 43 3.76 14.10 12.86
N SER A 44 4.42 15.26 12.75
CA SER A 44 5.12 15.66 11.53
C SER A 44 6.25 14.68 11.18
N GLU A 45 6.91 14.11 12.17
CA GLU A 45 7.96 13.11 11.94
C GLU A 45 7.37 11.84 11.32
N TYR A 46 6.24 11.37 11.83
CA TYR A 46 5.56 10.21 11.30
C TYR A 46 5.07 10.45 9.87
N MET A 47 4.51 11.64 9.62
CA MET A 47 4.06 12.01 8.28
C MET A 47 5.23 12.05 7.30
N ASN A 48 6.39 12.56 7.72
CA ASN A 48 7.59 12.59 6.89
C ASN A 48 8.08 11.18 6.56
N LYS A 49 8.02 10.25 7.50
CA LYS A 49 8.36 8.85 7.26
C LYS A 49 7.42 8.21 6.24
N THR A 50 6.12 8.50 6.34
CA THR A 50 5.12 8.01 5.40
C THR A 50 5.39 8.52 3.99
N LEU A 51 5.64 9.82 3.86
CA LEU A 51 5.95 10.43 2.56
C LEU A 51 7.22 9.86 1.96
N LYS A 52 8.26 9.68 2.78
CA LYS A 52 9.50 9.06 2.33
C LYS A 52 9.27 7.65 1.81
N LYS A 53 8.49 6.86 2.52
CA LYS A 53 8.17 5.48 2.12
C LYS A 53 7.45 5.45 0.79
N ILE A 54 6.46 6.32 0.59
CA ILE A 54 5.72 6.42 -0.68
C ILE A 54 6.68 6.80 -1.81
N ASN A 55 7.59 7.75 -1.58
CA ASN A 55 8.57 8.16 -2.57
C ASN A 55 9.57 7.06 -2.89
N ASP A 56 10.03 6.31 -1.89
CA ASP A 56 10.95 5.19 -2.10
C ASP A 56 10.31 4.08 -2.92
N TYR A 57 9.03 3.79 -2.67
CA TYR A 57 8.27 2.86 -3.50
C TYR A 57 8.18 3.35 -4.95
N ALA A 58 7.86 4.62 -5.15
CA ALA A 58 7.73 5.19 -6.49
C ALA A 58 9.04 5.07 -7.28
N LYS A 59 10.18 5.35 -6.63
CA LYS A 59 11.51 5.20 -7.25
C LYS A 59 11.80 3.76 -7.65
N SER A 60 11.17 2.80 -7.00
CA SER A 60 11.34 1.37 -7.29
C SER A 60 10.27 0.83 -8.25
N GLY A 61 9.45 1.71 -8.82
CA GLY A 61 8.44 1.33 -9.80
C GLY A 61 7.06 1.04 -9.22
N TYR A 62 6.85 1.27 -7.92
CA TYR A 62 5.53 1.08 -7.28
C TYR A 62 4.88 2.43 -7.08
N VAL A 63 3.96 2.76 -7.97
CA VAL A 63 3.36 4.10 -8.06
C VAL A 63 1.91 4.04 -7.57
N LEU A 64 1.54 4.98 -6.70
CA LEU A 64 0.17 5.09 -6.21
C LEU A 64 -0.82 5.18 -7.36
N GLY A 65 -1.88 4.38 -7.28
CA GLY A 65 -2.92 4.33 -8.29
C GLY A 65 -2.61 3.46 -9.50
N ARG A 66 -1.39 2.94 -9.61
CA ARG A 66 -1.01 2.05 -10.70
C ARG A 66 -0.80 0.62 -10.21
N ASN A 67 0.12 0.41 -9.30
CA ASN A 67 0.42 -0.90 -8.70
C ASN A 67 0.70 -0.80 -7.20
N PHE A 68 0.36 0.32 -6.61
CA PHE A 68 0.49 0.58 -5.18
C PHE A 68 -0.82 1.18 -4.67
N ILE A 69 -1.42 0.52 -3.70
CA ILE A 69 -2.64 0.95 -3.03
C ILE A 69 -2.25 1.45 -1.65
N ALA A 70 -2.69 2.64 -1.28
CA ALA A 70 -2.50 3.17 0.06
C ALA A 70 -3.85 3.52 0.68
N THR A 71 -4.03 3.13 1.92
CA THR A 71 -5.16 3.57 2.73
C THR A 71 -4.62 4.25 3.97
N PHE A 72 -5.43 5.14 4.53
CA PHE A 72 -5.00 6.00 5.63
C PHE A 72 -6.06 6.05 6.70
N GLU A 73 -5.62 6.24 7.93
CA GLU A 73 -6.53 6.55 9.02
C GLU A 73 -5.84 7.49 10.00
N SER A 74 -6.63 8.23 10.77
CA SER A 74 -6.14 9.06 11.86
C SER A 74 -6.90 8.70 13.13
N SER A 75 -6.52 9.28 14.26
CA SER A 75 -7.20 9.05 15.52
C SER A 75 -8.68 9.46 15.48
N SER A 76 -9.03 10.44 14.63
CA SER A 76 -10.41 10.94 14.49
C SER A 76 -11.15 10.39 13.29
N ILE A 77 -10.45 9.83 12.31
CA ILE A 77 -11.04 9.30 11.07
C ILE A 77 -10.51 7.88 10.86
N PRO A 78 -11.23 6.87 11.39
CA PRO A 78 -10.79 5.48 11.22
C PRO A 78 -11.01 4.98 9.80
N LEU A 79 -10.25 3.97 9.41
CA LEU A 79 -10.49 3.25 8.17
C LEU A 79 -11.86 2.56 8.25
N ASN A 80 -12.66 2.68 7.20
CA ASN A 80 -13.92 1.95 7.13
C ASN A 80 -13.88 0.91 6.00
N SER A 81 -14.73 -0.11 6.15
CA SER A 81 -14.79 -1.22 5.20
C SER A 81 -15.22 -0.78 3.81
N ASN A 82 -16.00 0.29 3.70
CA ASN A 82 -16.45 0.81 2.41
C ASN A 82 -15.27 1.32 1.58
N THR A 83 -14.32 2.02 2.21
CA THR A 83 -13.11 2.48 1.52
C THR A 83 -12.26 1.29 1.06
N VAL A 84 -12.15 0.25 1.87
CA VAL A 84 -11.45 -0.98 1.50
C VAL A 84 -12.11 -1.61 0.27
N ASP A 85 -13.44 -1.73 0.28
CA ASP A 85 -14.18 -2.33 -0.82
C ASP A 85 -14.04 -1.54 -2.12
N ILE A 86 -14.04 -0.20 -2.04
CA ILE A 86 -13.81 0.66 -3.20
C ILE A 86 -12.46 0.37 -3.83
N ASN A 87 -11.42 0.27 -3.02
CA ASN A 87 -10.07 -0.03 -3.52
C ASN A 87 -9.97 -1.43 -4.13
N ILE A 88 -10.61 -2.42 -3.50
CA ILE A 88 -10.65 -3.77 -4.04
C ILE A 88 -11.32 -3.78 -5.41
N ASN A 89 -12.46 -3.12 -5.54
CA ASN A 89 -13.18 -3.07 -6.81
C ASN A 89 -12.40 -2.33 -7.89
N GLU A 90 -11.71 -1.25 -7.53
CA GLU A 90 -10.97 -0.44 -8.49
C GLU A 90 -9.74 -1.17 -9.04
N TYR A 91 -8.97 -1.84 -8.18
CA TYR A 91 -7.67 -2.36 -8.54
C TYR A 91 -7.57 -3.87 -8.62
N LEU A 92 -8.34 -4.61 -7.84
CA LEU A 92 -8.12 -6.04 -7.63
C LEU A 92 -9.17 -6.95 -8.23
N LEU A 93 -10.19 -6.38 -8.86
CA LEU A 93 -11.25 -7.17 -9.51
C LEU A 93 -11.32 -6.97 -11.02
#